data_d1d4401049ad12fbef44ed04d924cf77
#
_entry.id   d1d4401049ad12fbef44ed04d924cf77
#
_cell.length_a   1.000
_cell.length_b   1.000
_cell.length_c   1.000
_cell.angle_alpha   90.00
_cell.angle_beta   90.00
_cell.angle_gamma   90.00
#
_symmetry.space_group_name_H-M   'P 1'
#
loop_
_entity.id
_entity.type
_entity.pdbx_description
1 polymer ?
#
loop_
_entity_poly.entity_id
_entity_poly.type
_entity_poly.pdbx_seq_one_letter_code
_entity_poly.pdbx_strand_id
1 'polypeptide(L)'
;MNTLAAKVSRQRHLFARFASVCVLVTLALLLLPVAAHADGYSMTQTYISATVEADGSLTVVEGRQFDFDDDINGVFWEINTGTNQQGGTAGVDVLSVEEEDTAFNKVDSANKGDSGVYTVEQTGDGVRIKVFSPHESGDSAIYYVSYTMTGAVMNWADTAELYWKFVGDGWSADSDDVEMEVYFANAAAGTAAVKGDNFRAWGHGPLTGDVSLDADEPMVTYTIPCVHQGEFAEARIAFPSDWVPQLAASGEERMSTILSEEKEWADEANARRAHARMIANALAVLSVVAAVVFTGTIVMLKLRRRKPKPLFQDEYFRDVPSADHPAVLSALMSWNEVPDQAYIATLMKLTDDRVIKLEQATVTKAKKGLLGREKEEQTYRVTVSDAGWKSAKGIDHMVLKVFFAGAKPDENGDRSRTFDELQHYVKQHATPVGDKLEDYQNTVKGKLADSEYVASDGIVAM
;
A
#
# COMPACT_ATOMS: atom_id res chain seq x y z
N MET A 1 24.89 -40.38 14.52
CA MET A 1 23.68 -39.59 14.85
C MET A 1 23.95 -38.08 15.05
N ASN A 2 25.12 -37.65 15.55
CA ASN A 2 25.36 -36.20 15.87
C ASN A 2 25.61 -35.28 14.66
N THR A 3 25.98 -35.79 13.50
CA THR A 3 26.28 -34.96 12.30
C THR A 3 25.04 -34.59 11.49
N LEU A 4 23.96 -35.34 11.53
CA LEU A 4 22.69 -35.04 10.87
C LEU A 4 21.92 -33.95 11.64
N ALA A 5 21.86 -34.01 12.96
CA ALA A 5 21.19 -33.03 13.80
C ALA A 5 21.85 -31.63 13.69
N ALA A 6 23.16 -31.55 13.60
CA ALA A 6 23.90 -30.31 13.40
C ALA A 6 23.65 -29.68 12.02
N LYS A 7 23.46 -30.51 10.98
CA LYS A 7 23.17 -30.03 9.61
C LYS A 7 21.73 -29.48 9.50
N VAL A 8 20.76 -30.09 10.17
CA VAL A 8 19.34 -29.65 10.21
C VAL A 8 19.21 -28.34 11.00
N SER A 9 19.90 -28.24 12.15
CA SER A 9 19.94 -27.00 12.96
C SER A 9 20.52 -25.83 12.15
N ARG A 10 21.62 -26.02 11.43
CA ARG A 10 22.25 -24.99 10.60
C ARG A 10 21.35 -24.52 9.45
N GLN A 11 20.54 -25.43 8.87
CA GLN A 11 19.59 -25.07 7.82
C GLN A 11 18.38 -24.28 8.35
N ARG A 12 17.88 -24.61 9.56
CA ARG A 12 16.81 -23.83 10.22
C ARG A 12 17.25 -22.40 10.50
N HIS A 13 18.48 -22.19 10.97
CA HIS A 13 19.03 -20.84 11.22
C HIS A 13 19.25 -20.04 9.92
N LEU A 14 19.62 -20.68 8.82
CA LEU A 14 19.73 -20.02 7.52
C LEU A 14 18.35 -19.61 6.96
N PHE A 15 17.35 -20.47 7.11
CA PHE A 15 15.98 -20.20 6.66
C PHE A 15 15.32 -19.09 7.49
N ALA A 16 15.51 -19.10 8.82
CA ALA A 16 15.03 -18.05 9.71
C ALA A 16 15.69 -16.68 9.40
N ARG A 17 16.99 -16.66 9.12
CA ARG A 17 17.70 -15.44 8.72
C ARG A 17 17.21 -14.90 7.37
N PHE A 18 16.94 -15.78 6.40
CA PHE A 18 16.43 -15.37 5.09
C PHE A 18 15.00 -14.84 5.18
N ALA A 19 14.12 -15.50 5.93
CA ALA A 19 12.77 -15.02 6.21
C ALA A 19 12.79 -13.67 6.94
N SER A 20 13.71 -13.49 7.90
CA SER A 20 13.88 -12.19 8.60
C SER A 20 14.35 -11.07 7.67
N VAL A 21 15.23 -11.35 6.71
CA VAL A 21 15.67 -10.36 5.72
C VAL A 21 14.53 -9.99 4.77
N CYS A 22 13.74 -10.95 4.31
CA CYS A 22 12.57 -10.67 3.47
C CYS A 22 11.53 -9.84 4.20
N VAL A 23 11.26 -10.15 5.48
CA VAL A 23 10.35 -9.36 6.34
C VAL A 23 10.89 -7.94 6.55
N LEU A 24 12.19 -7.79 6.80
CA LEU A 24 12.83 -6.47 6.98
C LEU A 24 12.77 -5.63 5.69
N VAL A 25 12.99 -6.23 4.52
CA VAL A 25 12.88 -5.54 3.21
C VAL A 25 11.43 -5.15 2.93
N THR A 26 10.46 -6.03 3.22
CA THR A 26 9.04 -5.69 3.07
C THR A 26 8.61 -4.60 4.06
N LEU A 27 9.11 -4.64 5.30
CA LEU A 27 8.85 -3.60 6.30
C LEU A 27 9.50 -2.27 5.90
N ALA A 28 10.70 -2.28 5.34
CA ALA A 28 11.37 -1.08 4.83
C ALA A 28 10.64 -0.46 3.63
N LEU A 29 10.04 -1.27 2.76
CA LEU A 29 9.20 -0.80 1.65
C LEU A 29 7.85 -0.23 2.13
N LEU A 30 7.32 -0.73 3.26
CA LEU A 30 6.10 -0.20 3.89
C LEU A 30 6.34 1.07 4.72
N LEU A 31 7.61 1.39 5.02
CA LEU A 31 8.04 2.59 5.75
C LEU A 31 8.43 3.74 4.81
N LEU A 32 8.26 3.59 3.49
CA LEU A 32 8.35 4.73 2.58
C LEU A 32 7.25 5.72 2.97
N PRO A 33 7.58 7.00 3.24
CA PRO A 33 6.57 7.98 3.57
C PRO A 33 5.59 8.07 2.39
N VAL A 34 4.35 7.70 2.63
CA VAL A 34 3.24 8.14 1.78
C VAL A 34 3.10 9.61 2.13
N ALA A 35 3.27 10.49 1.16
CA ALA A 35 3.00 11.90 1.34
C ALA A 35 1.56 12.03 1.89
N ALA A 36 1.44 12.45 3.15
CA ALA A 36 0.16 12.74 3.74
C ALA A 36 -0.25 14.11 3.16
N HIS A 37 -1.25 14.15 2.31
CA HIS A 37 -1.93 15.39 1.92
C HIS A 37 -2.66 15.89 3.16
N ALA A 38 -2.19 17.00 3.73
CA ALA A 38 -2.65 17.47 5.05
C ALA A 38 -3.66 18.62 4.97
N ASP A 39 -3.93 19.20 3.81
CA ASP A 39 -4.53 20.54 3.73
C ASP A 39 -5.92 20.63 3.09
N GLY A 40 -6.59 19.50 2.86
CA GLY A 40 -7.97 19.49 2.36
C GLY A 40 -8.17 20.02 0.93
N TYR A 41 -7.08 20.27 0.18
CA TYR A 41 -7.09 20.63 -1.24
C TYR A 41 -5.81 20.21 -1.95
N SER A 42 -5.88 20.09 -3.27
CA SER A 42 -4.74 19.94 -4.18
C SER A 42 -4.74 21.06 -5.24
N MET A 43 -3.55 21.43 -5.72
CA MET A 43 -3.38 22.37 -6.83
C MET A 43 -2.96 21.61 -8.07
N THR A 44 -3.91 21.37 -8.96
CA THR A 44 -3.76 20.45 -10.11
C THR A 44 -3.19 21.15 -11.36
N GLN A 45 -3.23 22.48 -11.42
CA GLN A 45 -2.62 23.27 -12.48
C GLN A 45 -2.21 24.64 -11.98
N THR A 46 -1.02 25.11 -12.39
CA THR A 46 -0.52 26.46 -12.10
C THR A 46 -0.02 27.10 -13.39
N TYR A 47 -0.59 28.23 -13.75
CA TYR A 47 -0.18 29.02 -14.89
C TYR A 47 0.22 30.44 -14.45
N ILE A 48 1.40 30.89 -14.90
CA ILE A 48 1.94 32.20 -14.57
C ILE A 48 2.36 32.90 -15.86
N SER A 49 1.78 34.09 -16.11
CA SER A 49 2.19 34.95 -17.19
C SER A 49 2.82 36.21 -16.59
N ALA A 50 4.07 36.48 -16.90
CA ALA A 50 4.80 37.63 -16.41
C ALA A 50 5.34 38.46 -17.59
N THR A 51 5.13 39.78 -17.56
CA THR A 51 5.69 40.71 -18.55
C THR A 51 6.69 41.63 -17.89
N VAL A 52 7.91 41.64 -18.37
CA VAL A 52 8.96 42.58 -17.95
C VAL A 52 8.70 43.91 -18.66
N GLU A 53 8.40 44.93 -17.88
CA GLU A 53 8.11 46.29 -18.37
C GLU A 53 9.40 47.11 -18.61
N ALA A 54 9.29 48.26 -19.32
CA ALA A 54 10.41 49.12 -19.64
C ALA A 54 11.13 49.73 -18.41
N ASP A 55 10.46 49.81 -17.28
CA ASP A 55 11.00 50.29 -16.00
C ASP A 55 11.56 49.14 -15.12
N GLY A 56 11.55 47.92 -15.62
CA GLY A 56 12.00 46.73 -14.91
C GLY A 56 10.99 46.16 -13.91
N SER A 57 9.77 46.68 -13.84
CA SER A 57 8.69 46.06 -13.11
C SER A 57 8.16 44.85 -13.86
N LEU A 58 7.52 43.93 -13.13
CA LEU A 58 6.77 42.82 -13.71
C LEU A 58 5.27 43.11 -13.58
N THR A 59 4.54 42.87 -14.66
CA THR A 59 3.08 42.70 -14.63
C THR A 59 2.82 41.21 -14.66
N VAL A 60 2.18 40.67 -13.63
CA VAL A 60 1.99 39.23 -13.44
C VAL A 60 0.52 38.88 -13.34
N VAL A 61 0.12 37.83 -14.04
CA VAL A 61 -1.15 37.14 -13.85
C VAL A 61 -0.82 35.70 -13.49
N GLU A 62 -1.26 35.29 -12.32
CA GLU A 62 -1.05 33.93 -11.80
C GLU A 62 -2.40 33.26 -11.62
N GLY A 63 -2.61 32.14 -12.32
CA GLY A 63 -3.79 31.30 -12.24
C GLY A 63 -3.46 29.94 -11.57
N ARG A 64 -4.31 29.50 -10.65
CA ARG A 64 -4.20 28.18 -10.01
C ARG A 64 -5.53 27.50 -9.95
N GLN A 65 -5.57 26.23 -10.34
CA GLN A 65 -6.72 25.36 -10.16
C GLN A 65 -6.59 24.60 -8.85
N PHE A 66 -7.63 24.69 -8.03
CA PHE A 66 -7.78 23.99 -6.77
C PHE A 66 -8.87 22.95 -6.90
N ASP A 67 -8.60 21.73 -6.42
CA ASP A 67 -9.58 20.67 -6.19
C ASP A 67 -9.69 20.47 -4.68
N PHE A 68 -10.92 20.58 -4.12
CA PHE A 68 -11.13 20.60 -2.67
C PHE A 68 -11.56 19.23 -2.16
N ASP A 69 -10.77 18.66 -1.24
CA ASP A 69 -11.06 17.39 -0.58
C ASP A 69 -11.93 17.56 0.66
N ASP A 70 -11.94 18.76 1.27
CA ASP A 70 -12.70 19.16 2.45
C ASP A 70 -13.48 20.44 2.21
N ASP A 71 -14.49 20.72 3.07
CA ASP A 71 -15.19 22.00 3.08
C ASP A 71 -14.25 23.12 3.50
N ILE A 72 -14.05 24.12 2.65
CA ILE A 72 -13.16 25.26 2.91
C ILE A 72 -13.93 26.59 2.94
N ASN A 73 -13.27 27.63 3.44
CA ASN A 73 -13.81 29.00 3.44
C ASN A 73 -13.05 29.95 2.53
N GLY A 74 -12.08 29.44 1.78
CA GLY A 74 -11.23 30.20 0.89
C GLY A 74 -9.79 29.69 0.89
N VAL A 75 -8.93 30.33 0.12
CA VAL A 75 -7.53 29.95 -0.06
C VAL A 75 -6.57 31.06 0.36
N PHE A 76 -5.34 30.69 0.69
CA PHE A 76 -4.25 31.62 0.89
C PHE A 76 -3.35 31.64 -0.34
N TRP A 77 -2.91 32.85 -0.70
CA TRP A 77 -1.93 33.06 -1.76
C TRP A 77 -0.72 33.79 -1.18
N GLU A 78 0.46 33.27 -1.41
CA GLU A 78 1.68 33.90 -0.90
C GLU A 78 2.60 34.31 -2.06
N ILE A 79 2.93 35.57 -2.14
CA ILE A 79 3.87 36.14 -3.10
C ILE A 79 5.11 36.56 -2.32
N ASN A 80 6.24 35.93 -2.61
CA ASN A 80 7.50 36.23 -1.94
C ASN A 80 8.05 37.59 -2.43
N THR A 81 8.34 38.47 -1.49
CA THR A 81 8.93 39.80 -1.75
C THR A 81 10.31 39.96 -1.10
N GLY A 82 10.87 38.85 -0.58
CA GLY A 82 12.19 38.87 0.04
C GLY A 82 13.30 39.34 -0.91
N THR A 83 14.46 39.61 -0.34
CA THR A 83 15.66 39.92 -1.13
C THR A 83 16.07 38.67 -1.92
N ASN A 84 16.14 38.77 -3.23
CA ASN A 84 16.67 37.72 -4.06
C ASN A 84 18.20 37.53 -3.82
N GLN A 85 18.80 36.47 -4.35
CA GLN A 85 20.22 36.23 -4.18
C GLN A 85 21.14 37.34 -4.75
N GLN A 86 20.60 38.20 -5.59
CA GLN A 86 21.31 39.33 -6.22
C GLN A 86 21.13 40.66 -5.44
N GLY A 87 20.42 40.61 -4.30
CA GLY A 87 20.21 41.78 -3.46
C GLY A 87 19.00 42.64 -3.87
N GLY A 88 18.23 42.21 -4.88
CA GLY A 88 16.97 42.88 -5.25
C GLY A 88 15.90 42.63 -4.19
N THR A 89 15.19 43.69 -3.78
CA THR A 89 14.04 43.60 -2.90
C THR A 89 12.77 43.84 -3.71
N ALA A 90 11.91 42.84 -3.81
CA ALA A 90 10.66 42.93 -4.54
C ALA A 90 9.60 43.69 -3.71
N GLY A 91 8.90 44.64 -4.37
CA GLY A 91 7.65 45.20 -3.86
C GLY A 91 6.49 44.63 -4.66
N VAL A 92 5.38 44.31 -4.02
CA VAL A 92 4.18 43.74 -4.69
C VAL A 92 2.97 44.65 -4.42
N ASP A 93 2.26 44.99 -5.47
CA ASP A 93 0.94 45.63 -5.42
C ASP A 93 -0.09 44.73 -6.11
N VAL A 94 -1.10 44.30 -5.36
CA VAL A 94 -2.16 43.39 -5.85
C VAL A 94 -3.23 44.23 -6.56
N LEU A 95 -3.44 43.96 -7.85
CA LEU A 95 -4.36 44.66 -8.72
C LEU A 95 -5.77 44.08 -8.68
N SER A 96 -5.88 42.75 -8.83
CA SER A 96 -7.17 42.05 -8.79
C SER A 96 -7.02 40.63 -8.28
N VAL A 97 -8.13 40.09 -7.78
CA VAL A 97 -8.34 38.66 -7.49
C VAL A 97 -9.66 38.26 -8.12
N GLU A 98 -9.67 37.17 -8.85
CA GLU A 98 -10.83 36.67 -9.59
C GLU A 98 -10.96 35.18 -9.37
N GLU A 99 -12.20 34.68 -9.31
CA GLU A 99 -12.52 33.27 -9.40
C GLU A 99 -13.23 33.06 -10.73
N GLU A 100 -12.62 32.28 -11.63
CA GLU A 100 -13.05 32.18 -13.03
C GLU A 100 -13.19 33.54 -13.66
N ASP A 101 -14.43 34.01 -13.94
CA ASP A 101 -14.75 35.31 -14.53
C ASP A 101 -15.32 36.31 -13.48
N THR A 102 -15.30 35.95 -12.20
CA THR A 102 -15.91 36.76 -11.13
C THR A 102 -14.85 37.51 -10.34
N ALA A 103 -14.82 38.86 -10.48
CA ALA A 103 -13.89 39.69 -9.74
C ALA A 103 -14.31 39.85 -8.26
N PHE A 104 -13.35 39.73 -7.37
CA PHE A 104 -13.51 39.89 -5.92
C PHE A 104 -13.20 41.30 -5.46
N ASN A 105 -13.84 41.73 -4.37
CA ASN A 105 -13.61 43.04 -3.80
C ASN A 105 -12.52 43.02 -2.73
N LYS A 106 -11.55 43.93 -2.83
CA LYS A 106 -10.56 44.16 -1.78
C LYS A 106 -11.22 44.76 -0.56
N VAL A 107 -11.02 44.22 0.61
CA VAL A 107 -11.52 44.71 1.91
C VAL A 107 -10.41 44.72 2.96
N ASP A 108 -10.55 45.56 3.99
CA ASP A 108 -9.55 45.60 5.08
C ASP A 108 -9.64 44.39 6.01
N SER A 109 -10.83 43.81 6.14
CA SER A 109 -11.07 42.63 6.97
C SER A 109 -12.27 41.84 6.46
N ALA A 110 -12.24 40.51 6.64
CA ALA A 110 -13.36 39.64 6.33
C ALA A 110 -13.43 38.48 7.37
N ASN A 111 -14.60 37.83 7.47
CA ASN A 111 -14.86 36.77 8.41
C ASN A 111 -15.05 35.45 7.70
N LYS A 112 -14.92 34.35 8.47
CA LYS A 112 -15.25 33.04 7.97
C LYS A 112 -16.69 32.97 7.48
N GLY A 113 -16.87 32.55 6.22
CA GLY A 113 -18.17 32.46 5.55
C GLY A 113 -18.48 33.68 4.66
N ASP A 114 -17.66 34.74 4.69
CA ASP A 114 -17.75 35.80 3.66
C ASP A 114 -17.34 35.21 2.29
N SER A 115 -17.88 35.78 1.20
CA SER A 115 -17.63 35.35 -0.17
C SER A 115 -17.44 36.50 -1.11
N GLY A 116 -16.62 36.33 -2.16
CA GLY A 116 -16.38 37.34 -3.19
C GLY A 116 -15.52 38.50 -2.71
N VAL A 117 -14.73 38.30 -1.65
CA VAL A 117 -13.84 39.33 -1.08
C VAL A 117 -12.45 38.78 -0.81
N TYR A 118 -11.45 39.68 -0.79
CA TYR A 118 -10.09 39.31 -0.38
C TYR A 118 -9.44 40.41 0.48
N THR A 119 -8.48 39.95 1.30
CA THR A 119 -7.63 40.85 2.09
C THR A 119 -6.17 40.70 1.67
N VAL A 120 -5.38 41.74 1.81
CA VAL A 120 -3.94 41.74 1.51
C VAL A 120 -3.18 42.13 2.77
N GLU A 121 -2.27 41.26 3.20
CA GLU A 121 -1.47 41.46 4.40
C GLU A 121 0.02 41.45 4.04
N GLN A 122 0.76 42.44 4.49
CA GLN A 122 2.23 42.44 4.38
C GLN A 122 2.79 41.52 5.46
N THR A 123 3.62 40.56 5.07
CA THR A 123 4.34 39.66 5.98
C THR A 123 5.83 40.04 6.02
N GLY A 124 6.62 39.39 6.87
CA GLY A 124 8.07 39.60 6.90
C GLY A 124 8.79 39.15 5.64
N ASP A 125 8.22 38.19 4.90
CA ASP A 125 8.84 37.50 3.76
C ASP A 125 8.07 37.79 2.44
N GLY A 126 6.95 38.50 2.49
CA GLY A 126 6.16 38.75 1.29
C GLY A 126 4.79 39.36 1.53
N VAL A 127 3.90 39.09 0.60
CA VAL A 127 2.50 39.53 0.63
C VAL A 127 1.62 38.27 0.69
N ARG A 128 0.74 38.21 1.71
CA ARG A 128 -0.28 37.21 1.82
C ARG A 128 -1.64 37.75 1.40
N ILE A 129 -2.28 37.07 0.46
CA ILE A 129 -3.64 37.37 0.03
C ILE A 129 -4.53 36.26 0.63
N LYS A 130 -5.59 36.68 1.36
CA LYS A 130 -6.62 35.77 1.85
C LYS A 130 -7.85 35.93 0.98
N VAL A 131 -8.19 34.93 0.23
CA VAL A 131 -9.36 34.88 -0.66
C VAL A 131 -10.48 34.19 0.08
N PHE A 132 -11.63 34.85 0.20
CA PHE A 132 -12.80 34.30 0.88
C PHE A 132 -13.83 33.83 -0.15
N SER A 133 -13.88 32.55 -0.35
CA SER A 133 -14.78 31.85 -1.27
C SER A 133 -15.06 30.45 -0.69
N PRO A 134 -16.21 30.23 -0.04
CA PRO A 134 -16.57 28.93 0.51
C PRO A 134 -16.85 27.93 -0.59
N HIS A 135 -16.26 26.72 -0.46
CA HIS A 135 -16.51 25.57 -1.32
C HIS A 135 -16.75 24.31 -0.48
N GLU A 136 -17.52 23.38 -1.03
CA GLU A 136 -17.78 22.08 -0.43
C GLU A 136 -16.74 21.05 -0.91
N SER A 137 -16.59 19.98 -0.14
CA SER A 137 -15.75 18.84 -0.54
C SER A 137 -16.21 18.27 -1.89
N GLY A 138 -15.28 18.12 -2.82
CA GLY A 138 -15.52 17.65 -4.18
C GLY A 138 -15.73 18.76 -5.21
N ASP A 139 -15.74 20.05 -4.78
CA ASP A 139 -15.73 21.19 -5.70
C ASP A 139 -14.34 21.45 -6.28
N SER A 140 -14.27 22.20 -7.37
CA SER A 140 -13.03 22.76 -7.92
C SER A 140 -13.24 24.22 -8.31
N ALA A 141 -12.18 25.03 -8.21
CA ALA A 141 -12.19 26.42 -8.61
C ALA A 141 -10.85 26.85 -9.21
N ILE A 142 -10.90 27.82 -10.14
CA ILE A 142 -9.69 28.46 -10.68
C ILE A 142 -9.67 29.90 -10.19
N TYR A 143 -8.59 30.25 -9.48
CA TYR A 143 -8.37 31.61 -9.07
C TYR A 143 -7.28 32.25 -9.92
N TYR A 144 -7.47 33.54 -10.26
CA TYR A 144 -6.49 34.40 -10.90
C TYR A 144 -6.14 35.55 -9.96
N VAL A 145 -4.84 35.77 -9.76
CA VAL A 145 -4.32 36.89 -9.01
C VAL A 145 -3.45 37.72 -9.95
N SER A 146 -3.83 38.99 -10.17
CA SER A 146 -3.05 39.94 -10.95
C SER A 146 -2.33 40.91 -10.02
N TYR A 147 -1.05 41.09 -10.26
CA TYR A 147 -0.23 42.02 -9.45
C TYR A 147 0.92 42.61 -10.24
N THR A 148 1.46 43.72 -9.75
CA THR A 148 2.75 44.25 -10.21
C THR A 148 3.83 43.97 -9.18
N MET A 149 5.03 43.66 -9.66
CA MET A 149 6.20 43.45 -8.82
C MET A 149 7.35 44.35 -9.27
N THR A 150 7.96 45.07 -8.33
CA THR A 150 9.16 45.89 -8.56
C THR A 150 10.38 45.26 -7.90
N GLY A 151 11.57 45.56 -8.39
CA GLY A 151 12.83 45.09 -7.79
C GLY A 151 13.22 43.63 -8.09
N ALA A 152 12.45 42.92 -8.93
CA ALA A 152 12.83 41.57 -9.40
C ALA A 152 13.85 41.64 -10.56
N VAL A 153 13.91 42.73 -11.30
CA VAL A 153 14.83 42.96 -12.39
C VAL A 153 15.97 43.89 -11.92
N MET A 154 17.20 43.55 -12.24
CA MET A 154 18.39 44.37 -12.05
C MET A 154 18.96 44.73 -13.42
N ASN A 155 19.34 46.03 -13.61
CA ASN A 155 19.99 46.47 -14.83
C ASN A 155 21.51 46.67 -14.55
N TRP A 156 22.34 45.78 -15.09
CA TRP A 156 23.79 45.78 -14.96
C TRP A 156 24.43 46.56 -16.13
N ALA A 157 25.74 46.79 -16.07
CA ALA A 157 26.43 47.50 -17.13
C ALA A 157 26.48 46.70 -18.46
N ASP A 158 26.46 45.40 -18.40
CA ASP A 158 26.65 44.46 -19.54
C ASP A 158 25.41 43.58 -19.82
N THR A 159 24.39 43.56 -18.95
CA THR A 159 23.18 42.77 -19.10
C THR A 159 22.06 43.29 -18.17
N ALA A 160 20.82 43.00 -18.45
CA ALA A 160 19.76 42.99 -17.44
C ALA A 160 19.49 41.56 -16.94
N GLU A 161 19.05 41.45 -15.71
CA GLU A 161 18.81 40.18 -15.04
C GLU A 161 17.48 40.17 -14.32
N LEU A 162 16.60 39.25 -14.69
CA LEU A 162 15.46 38.85 -13.86
C LEU A 162 15.88 37.66 -13.02
N TYR A 163 15.72 37.78 -11.70
CA TYR A 163 15.91 36.64 -10.78
C TYR A 163 14.74 36.59 -9.81
N TRP A 164 13.85 35.60 -10.02
CA TRP A 164 12.55 35.58 -9.36
C TRP A 164 12.12 34.18 -8.99
N LYS A 165 11.68 34.02 -7.71
CA LYS A 165 11.05 32.82 -7.19
C LYS A 165 9.56 32.90 -7.51
N PHE A 166 9.13 32.27 -8.60
CA PHE A 166 7.75 32.30 -9.07
C PHE A 166 6.83 31.27 -8.40
N VAL A 167 7.39 30.18 -7.88
CA VAL A 167 6.70 29.31 -6.92
C VAL A 167 7.49 29.34 -5.63
N GLY A 168 6.86 29.89 -4.57
CA GLY A 168 7.46 29.99 -3.24
C GLY A 168 7.40 28.65 -2.49
N ASP A 169 8.24 28.52 -1.47
CA ASP A 169 8.29 27.37 -0.56
C ASP A 169 7.24 27.43 0.57
N GLY A 170 6.41 28.48 0.61
CA GLY A 170 5.34 28.65 1.60
C GLY A 170 4.04 27.92 1.27
N TRP A 171 3.92 27.30 0.11
CA TRP A 171 2.72 26.55 -0.26
C TRP A 171 2.59 25.27 0.58
N SER A 172 1.39 25.05 1.11
CA SER A 172 1.09 23.90 1.98
C SER A 172 0.71 22.63 1.21
N ALA A 173 0.47 22.74 -0.10
CA ALA A 173 0.21 21.64 -1.02
C ALA A 173 1.18 21.69 -2.21
N ASP A 174 1.30 20.56 -2.92
CA ASP A 174 2.07 20.49 -4.16
C ASP A 174 1.46 21.40 -5.22
N SER A 175 2.30 22.03 -6.05
CA SER A 175 1.88 22.78 -7.24
C SER A 175 2.15 21.91 -8.45
N ASP A 176 1.11 21.29 -9.01
CA ASP A 176 1.23 20.43 -10.17
C ASP A 176 1.08 21.21 -11.47
N ASP A 177 1.59 20.64 -12.55
CA ASP A 177 1.51 21.14 -13.93
C ASP A 177 1.79 22.66 -14.02
N VAL A 178 2.98 23.04 -13.52
CA VAL A 178 3.38 24.45 -13.46
C VAL A 178 3.93 24.88 -14.81
N GLU A 179 3.30 25.90 -15.39
CA GLU A 179 3.76 26.59 -16.60
C GLU A 179 3.91 28.07 -16.30
N MET A 180 5.09 28.64 -16.60
CA MET A 180 5.34 30.06 -16.49
C MET A 180 5.92 30.59 -17.80
N GLU A 181 5.32 31.66 -18.31
CA GLU A 181 5.78 32.42 -19.48
C GLU A 181 6.24 33.79 -19.09
N VAL A 182 7.43 34.19 -19.54
CA VAL A 182 8.00 35.50 -19.31
C VAL A 182 8.16 36.21 -20.65
N TYR A 183 7.46 37.35 -20.78
CA TYR A 183 7.45 38.23 -21.92
C TYR A 183 8.25 39.52 -21.64
N PHE A 184 8.67 40.20 -22.69
CA PHE A 184 9.44 41.45 -22.59
C PHE A 184 8.79 42.53 -23.43
N ALA A 185 8.08 43.48 -22.77
CA ALA A 185 7.28 44.51 -23.44
C ALA A 185 8.07 45.39 -24.42
N ASN A 186 9.35 45.60 -24.13
CA ASN A 186 10.20 46.52 -24.91
C ASN A 186 11.27 45.81 -25.77
N ALA A 187 11.26 44.49 -25.87
CA ALA A 187 12.26 43.71 -26.62
C ALA A 187 12.32 44.10 -28.11
N ALA A 188 11.15 44.35 -28.72
CA ALA A 188 11.06 44.71 -30.14
C ALA A 188 11.70 46.06 -30.48
N ALA A 189 11.87 46.94 -29.50
CA ALA A 189 12.48 48.27 -29.66
C ALA A 189 13.97 48.32 -29.29
N GLY A 190 14.48 47.26 -28.62
CA GLY A 190 15.85 47.13 -28.14
C GLY A 190 16.76 46.32 -29.03
N THR A 191 17.92 45.93 -28.49
CA THR A 191 18.87 45.03 -29.14
C THR A 191 18.22 43.66 -29.41
N ALA A 192 18.40 43.12 -30.61
CA ALA A 192 17.85 41.81 -30.97
C ALA A 192 18.35 40.70 -30.07
N ALA A 193 17.45 39.81 -29.68
CA ALA A 193 17.76 38.63 -28.89
C ALA A 193 18.66 37.68 -29.67
N VAL A 194 19.70 37.16 -29.04
CA VAL A 194 20.58 36.09 -29.56
C VAL A 194 20.69 35.01 -28.51
N LYS A 195 19.99 33.90 -28.76
CA LYS A 195 19.96 32.75 -27.83
C LYS A 195 21.37 32.27 -27.53
N GLY A 196 21.68 32.17 -26.23
CA GLY A 196 22.96 31.67 -25.78
C GLY A 196 24.11 32.71 -25.83
N ASP A 197 23.81 33.95 -26.22
CA ASP A 197 24.72 35.07 -26.19
C ASP A 197 24.19 36.18 -25.25
N ASN A 198 23.38 37.09 -25.70
CA ASN A 198 22.80 38.17 -24.90
C ASN A 198 21.40 37.84 -24.32
N PHE A 199 20.83 36.69 -24.70
CA PHE A 199 19.56 36.20 -24.17
C PHE A 199 19.68 34.77 -23.69
N ARG A 200 19.60 34.57 -22.37
CA ARG A 200 19.81 33.28 -21.68
C ARG A 200 18.80 33.13 -20.57
N ALA A 201 18.43 31.85 -20.29
CA ALA A 201 17.53 31.52 -19.20
C ALA A 201 17.97 30.24 -18.48
N TRP A 202 17.76 30.22 -17.18
CA TRP A 202 18.01 29.09 -16.30
C TRP A 202 16.85 28.94 -15.33
N GLY A 203 16.57 27.73 -14.89
CA GLY A 203 15.58 27.42 -13.87
C GLY A 203 16.21 26.69 -12.69
N HIS A 204 15.83 27.08 -11.48
CA HIS A 204 16.29 26.43 -10.23
C HIS A 204 15.08 25.88 -9.48
N GLY A 205 15.22 24.67 -8.92
CA GLY A 205 14.16 23.96 -8.22
C GLY A 205 14.13 22.48 -8.60
N PRO A 206 12.94 21.91 -8.88
CA PRO A 206 12.81 20.51 -9.24
C PRO A 206 13.64 20.12 -10.47
N LEU A 207 14.38 19.02 -10.36
CA LEU A 207 15.28 18.54 -11.42
C LEU A 207 14.52 18.03 -12.68
N THR A 208 13.21 17.93 -12.61
CA THR A 208 12.31 17.50 -13.68
C THR A 208 11.80 18.68 -14.53
N GLY A 209 12.07 19.91 -14.10
CA GLY A 209 11.70 21.11 -14.84
C GLY A 209 12.49 21.26 -16.15
N ASP A 210 11.87 21.92 -17.12
CA ASP A 210 12.45 22.29 -18.40
C ASP A 210 12.30 23.79 -18.65
N VAL A 211 13.25 24.37 -19.42
CA VAL A 211 13.26 25.78 -19.80
C VAL A 211 13.45 25.89 -21.29
N SER A 212 12.51 26.54 -21.95
CA SER A 212 12.60 26.88 -23.37
C SER A 212 12.72 28.41 -23.56
N LEU A 213 13.44 28.83 -24.57
CA LEU A 213 13.69 30.23 -24.90
C LEU A 213 13.48 30.40 -26.40
N ASP A 214 12.58 31.35 -26.75
CA ASP A 214 12.38 31.84 -28.09
C ASP A 214 13.08 33.21 -28.22
N ALA A 215 13.92 33.38 -29.24
CA ALA A 215 14.64 34.63 -29.51
C ALA A 215 14.00 35.43 -30.66
N ASP A 216 13.19 34.81 -31.50
CA ASP A 216 12.49 35.47 -32.60
C ASP A 216 11.30 36.29 -32.08
N GLU A 217 10.55 35.66 -31.12
CA GLU A 217 9.56 36.34 -30.28
C GLU A 217 10.06 36.24 -28.84
N PRO A 218 10.85 37.24 -28.35
CA PRO A 218 11.52 37.10 -27.06
C PRO A 218 10.62 36.72 -25.91
N MET A 219 10.69 35.42 -25.54
CA MET A 219 9.87 34.76 -24.52
C MET A 219 10.67 33.63 -23.87
N VAL A 220 10.45 33.42 -22.60
CA VAL A 220 10.98 32.28 -21.88
C VAL A 220 9.84 31.51 -21.24
N THR A 221 9.76 30.22 -21.50
CA THR A 221 8.76 29.29 -20.89
C THR A 221 9.45 28.32 -19.96
N TYR A 222 8.92 28.19 -18.77
CA TYR A 222 9.30 27.21 -17.76
C TYR A 222 8.16 26.21 -17.59
N THR A 223 8.45 24.92 -17.67
CA THR A 223 7.48 23.84 -17.43
C THR A 223 8.00 22.89 -16.37
N ILE A 224 7.22 22.68 -15.32
CA ILE A 224 7.61 21.84 -14.20
C ILE A 224 6.43 20.91 -13.87
N PRO A 225 6.58 19.59 -13.99
CA PRO A 225 5.48 18.65 -13.72
C PRO A 225 4.90 18.77 -12.31
N CYS A 226 5.76 19.03 -11.30
CA CYS A 226 5.34 19.23 -9.92
C CYS A 226 6.43 19.95 -9.13
N VAL A 227 6.03 20.94 -8.34
CA VAL A 227 6.82 21.55 -7.27
C VAL A 227 6.21 21.07 -5.95
N HIS A 228 6.92 20.20 -5.24
CA HIS A 228 6.40 19.61 -4.01
C HIS A 228 6.30 20.64 -2.87
N GLN A 229 5.40 20.40 -1.94
CA GLN A 229 5.25 21.19 -0.71
C GLN A 229 6.62 21.46 -0.07
N GLY A 230 6.89 22.74 0.22
CA GLY A 230 8.17 23.17 0.80
C GLY A 230 9.34 23.26 -0.18
N GLU A 231 9.15 22.91 -1.45
CA GLU A 231 10.07 23.22 -2.54
C GLU A 231 9.73 24.55 -3.18
N PHE A 232 10.61 25.04 -4.05
CA PHE A 232 10.44 26.29 -4.78
C PHE A 232 10.81 26.12 -6.25
N ALA A 233 10.37 27.05 -7.09
CA ALA A 233 10.85 27.21 -8.45
C ALA A 233 11.25 28.68 -8.71
N GLU A 234 12.47 28.86 -9.22
CA GLU A 234 13.05 30.17 -9.53
C GLU A 234 13.44 30.25 -11.00
N ALA A 235 13.20 31.41 -11.58
CA ALA A 235 13.63 31.79 -12.90
C ALA A 235 14.82 32.75 -12.79
N ARG A 236 15.85 32.50 -13.58
CA ARG A 236 16.91 33.47 -13.83
C ARG A 236 17.01 33.70 -15.33
N ILE A 237 16.90 34.95 -15.76
CA ILE A 237 16.96 35.32 -17.17
C ILE A 237 17.91 36.48 -17.31
N ALA A 238 18.92 36.35 -18.18
CA ALA A 238 19.79 37.42 -18.60
C ALA A 238 19.38 37.88 -20.01
N PHE A 239 19.19 39.20 -20.17
CA PHE A 239 18.68 39.79 -21.41
C PHE A 239 19.32 41.16 -21.65
N PRO A 240 19.17 41.76 -22.87
CA PRO A 240 19.76 43.06 -23.20
C PRO A 240 19.28 44.17 -22.25
N SER A 241 20.20 44.94 -21.71
CA SER A 241 19.94 46.03 -20.76
C SER A 241 19.06 47.16 -21.34
N ASP A 242 19.05 47.32 -22.66
CA ASP A 242 18.20 48.31 -23.35
C ASP A 242 16.74 47.89 -23.51
N TRP A 243 16.38 46.66 -23.07
CA TRP A 243 14.97 46.26 -22.96
C TRP A 243 14.28 46.86 -21.73
N VAL A 244 15.06 47.37 -20.77
CA VAL A 244 14.56 48.08 -19.58
C VAL A 244 15.17 49.47 -19.50
N PRO A 245 14.91 50.33 -20.52
CA PRO A 245 15.59 51.62 -20.66
C PRO A 245 15.28 52.65 -19.57
N GLN A 246 14.22 52.44 -18.80
CA GLN A 246 13.81 53.30 -17.68
C GLN A 246 14.37 52.84 -16.34
N LEU A 247 14.91 51.60 -16.25
CA LEU A 247 15.58 51.09 -15.07
C LEU A 247 17.03 51.55 -15.03
N ALA A 248 17.42 52.24 -13.95
CA ALA A 248 18.80 52.75 -13.80
C ALA A 248 19.81 51.59 -13.78
N ALA A 249 20.87 51.70 -14.58
CA ALA A 249 21.95 50.73 -14.59
C ALA A 249 22.83 50.88 -13.34
N SER A 250 23.27 49.78 -12.75
CA SER A 250 24.13 49.72 -11.56
C SER A 250 25.58 50.14 -11.84
N GLY A 251 26.02 50.09 -13.08
CA GLY A 251 27.42 50.35 -13.48
C GLY A 251 28.38 49.19 -13.24
N GLU A 252 27.93 48.08 -12.71
CA GLU A 252 28.72 46.87 -12.49
C GLU A 252 28.50 45.83 -13.62
N GLU A 253 29.55 45.16 -14.10
CA GLU A 253 29.44 44.05 -15.03
C GLU A 253 29.04 42.78 -14.25
N ARG A 254 28.08 42.02 -14.76
CA ARG A 254 27.54 40.86 -14.04
C ARG A 254 27.49 39.57 -14.88
N MET A 255 27.44 39.62 -16.21
CA MET A 255 27.25 38.47 -17.09
C MET A 255 28.26 37.35 -16.82
N SER A 256 29.55 37.70 -16.66
CA SER A 256 30.59 36.68 -16.41
C SER A 256 30.37 35.94 -15.08
N THR A 257 29.88 36.64 -14.07
CA THR A 257 29.54 36.08 -12.75
C THR A 257 28.32 35.17 -12.87
N ILE A 258 27.26 35.61 -13.55
CA ILE A 258 26.06 34.81 -13.83
C ILE A 258 26.45 33.49 -14.48
N LEU A 259 27.28 33.52 -15.52
CA LEU A 259 27.70 32.33 -16.23
C LEU A 259 28.52 31.36 -15.36
N SER A 260 29.35 31.86 -14.43
CA SER A 260 30.11 31.02 -13.51
C SER A 260 29.26 30.39 -12.44
N GLU A 261 28.32 31.14 -11.87
CA GLU A 261 27.34 30.67 -10.88
C GLU A 261 26.46 29.57 -11.49
N GLU A 262 25.89 29.83 -12.66
CA GLU A 262 25.04 28.86 -13.36
C GLU A 262 25.77 27.58 -13.75
N LYS A 263 27.03 27.71 -14.17
CA LYS A 263 27.87 26.56 -14.45
C LYS A 263 28.10 25.69 -13.20
N GLU A 264 28.39 26.30 -12.06
CA GLU A 264 28.61 25.60 -10.79
C GLU A 264 27.33 24.85 -10.35
N TRP A 265 26.17 25.52 -10.39
CA TRP A 265 24.89 24.93 -10.05
C TRP A 265 24.48 23.81 -11.02
N ALA A 266 24.73 23.97 -12.33
CA ALA A 266 24.49 22.94 -13.30
C ALA A 266 25.39 21.69 -13.06
N ASP A 267 26.68 21.91 -12.73
CA ASP A 267 27.61 20.82 -12.41
C ASP A 267 27.13 20.07 -11.14
N GLU A 268 26.69 20.78 -10.10
CA GLU A 268 26.12 20.17 -8.88
C GLU A 268 24.82 19.41 -9.17
N ALA A 269 23.88 19.99 -9.93
CA ALA A 269 22.64 19.34 -10.30
C ALA A 269 22.90 18.06 -11.12
N ASN A 270 23.85 18.10 -12.05
CA ASN A 270 24.23 16.95 -12.84
C ASN A 270 24.88 15.85 -11.99
N ALA A 271 25.69 16.22 -10.98
CA ALA A 271 26.25 15.27 -10.02
C ALA A 271 25.13 14.60 -9.19
N ARG A 272 24.14 15.35 -8.71
CA ARG A 272 22.95 14.80 -8.00
C ARG A 272 22.17 13.85 -8.89
N ARG A 273 21.89 14.22 -10.16
CA ARG A 273 21.23 13.35 -11.14
C ARG A 273 22.01 12.06 -11.41
N ALA A 274 23.33 12.16 -11.57
CA ALA A 274 24.20 10.98 -11.77
C ALA A 274 24.16 10.04 -10.56
N HIS A 275 24.20 10.58 -9.35
CA HIS A 275 24.11 9.80 -8.10
C HIS A 275 22.75 9.11 -7.96
N ALA A 276 21.64 9.82 -8.21
CA ALA A 276 20.30 9.24 -8.19
C ALA A 276 20.14 8.10 -9.20
N ARG A 277 20.66 8.27 -10.44
CA ARG A 277 20.66 7.20 -11.45
C ARG A 277 21.50 5.99 -11.02
N MET A 278 22.66 6.22 -10.39
CA MET A 278 23.51 5.14 -9.88
C MET A 278 22.75 4.32 -8.82
N ILE A 279 22.08 4.97 -7.88
CA ILE A 279 21.26 4.30 -6.85
C ILE A 279 20.12 3.51 -7.50
N ALA A 280 19.37 4.12 -8.42
CA ALA A 280 18.26 3.45 -9.11
C ALA A 280 18.74 2.19 -9.87
N ASN A 281 19.86 2.29 -10.59
CA ASN A 281 20.46 1.16 -11.29
C ASN A 281 20.93 0.07 -10.33
N ALA A 282 21.53 0.43 -9.20
CA ALA A 282 21.99 -0.52 -8.19
C ALA A 282 20.77 -1.29 -7.57
N LEU A 283 19.68 -0.59 -7.27
CA LEU A 283 18.44 -1.20 -6.78
C LEU A 283 17.80 -2.13 -7.83
N ALA A 284 17.80 -1.73 -9.11
CA ALA A 284 17.31 -2.57 -10.18
C ALA A 284 18.12 -3.87 -10.32
N VAL A 285 19.44 -3.80 -10.28
CA VAL A 285 20.30 -4.99 -10.30
C VAL A 285 20.05 -5.87 -9.06
N LEU A 286 19.96 -5.27 -7.88
CA LEU A 286 19.69 -6.00 -6.64
C LEU A 286 18.35 -6.73 -6.68
N SER A 287 17.30 -6.11 -7.24
CA SER A 287 15.98 -6.74 -7.39
C SER A 287 16.01 -7.96 -8.31
N VAL A 288 16.73 -7.88 -9.43
CA VAL A 288 16.93 -9.02 -10.35
C VAL A 288 17.69 -10.15 -9.66
N VAL A 289 18.77 -9.84 -8.93
CA VAL A 289 19.54 -10.84 -8.18
C VAL A 289 18.66 -11.52 -7.12
N ALA A 290 17.86 -10.74 -6.39
CA ALA A 290 16.94 -11.26 -5.39
C ALA A 290 15.90 -12.21 -6.02
N ALA A 291 15.31 -11.86 -7.17
CA ALA A 291 14.37 -12.70 -7.89
C ALA A 291 15.00 -14.02 -8.36
N VAL A 292 16.23 -13.98 -8.87
CA VAL A 292 16.97 -15.19 -9.30
C VAL A 292 17.27 -16.10 -8.10
N VAL A 293 17.73 -15.55 -6.97
CA VAL A 293 18.01 -16.30 -5.74
C VAL A 293 16.73 -16.93 -5.20
N PHE A 294 15.62 -16.17 -5.17
CA PHE A 294 14.32 -16.66 -4.70
C PHE A 294 13.81 -17.82 -5.58
N THR A 295 13.82 -17.64 -6.89
CA THR A 295 13.41 -18.68 -7.84
C THR A 295 14.31 -19.93 -7.74
N GLY A 296 15.63 -19.73 -7.65
CA GLY A 296 16.59 -20.83 -7.46
C GLY A 296 16.34 -21.62 -6.17
N THR A 297 16.00 -20.90 -5.10
CA THR A 297 15.67 -21.53 -3.80
C THR A 297 14.41 -22.38 -3.89
N ILE A 298 13.34 -21.88 -4.53
CA ILE A 298 12.08 -22.63 -4.76
C ILE A 298 12.36 -23.89 -5.58
N VAL A 299 13.09 -23.75 -6.69
CA VAL A 299 13.45 -24.90 -7.55
C VAL A 299 14.26 -25.93 -6.76
N MET A 300 15.26 -25.50 -6.00
CA MET A 300 16.08 -26.39 -5.16
C MET A 300 15.24 -27.12 -4.11
N LEU A 301 14.31 -26.43 -3.43
CA LEU A 301 13.40 -27.03 -2.47
C LEU A 301 12.46 -28.04 -3.14
N LYS A 302 11.91 -27.72 -4.31
CA LYS A 302 11.07 -28.63 -5.10
C LYS A 302 11.83 -29.87 -5.55
N LEU A 303 13.10 -29.73 -5.96
CA LEU A 303 13.95 -30.86 -6.35
C LEU A 303 14.32 -31.76 -5.16
N ARG A 304 14.56 -31.16 -3.97
CA ARG A 304 14.83 -31.91 -2.74
C ARG A 304 13.61 -32.65 -2.20
N ARG A 305 12.40 -32.13 -2.43
CA ARG A 305 11.11 -32.71 -2.01
C ARG A 305 10.47 -33.55 -3.12
N ARG A 306 11.26 -34.18 -4.00
CA ARG A 306 10.72 -35.10 -5.00
C ARG A 306 9.97 -36.20 -4.28
N LYS A 307 8.70 -36.39 -4.65
CA LYS A 307 7.88 -37.49 -4.14
C LYS A 307 8.57 -38.82 -4.45
N PRO A 308 8.63 -39.76 -3.50
CA PRO A 308 9.07 -41.12 -3.80
C PRO A 308 8.19 -41.69 -4.92
N LYS A 309 8.78 -42.52 -5.76
CA LYS A 309 8.00 -43.20 -6.80
C LYS A 309 6.96 -44.08 -6.10
N PRO A 310 5.69 -44.10 -6.56
CA PRO A 310 4.69 -44.97 -5.98
C PRO A 310 5.15 -46.42 -6.09
N LEU A 311 5.02 -47.16 -5.00
CA LEU A 311 5.35 -48.59 -4.95
C LEU A 311 4.41 -49.41 -5.82
N PHE A 312 3.22 -48.86 -6.11
CA PHE A 312 2.16 -49.48 -6.88
C PHE A 312 1.84 -48.63 -8.10
N GLN A 313 1.76 -49.23 -9.30
CA GLN A 313 1.52 -48.54 -10.57
C GLN A 313 0.26 -49.04 -11.29
N ASP A 314 -0.44 -50.05 -10.77
CA ASP A 314 -1.67 -50.56 -11.35
C ASP A 314 -2.86 -49.62 -11.05
N GLU A 315 -3.89 -49.66 -11.90
CA GLU A 315 -5.07 -48.80 -11.78
C GLU A 315 -5.93 -49.13 -10.53
N TYR A 316 -5.87 -50.38 -10.07
CA TYR A 316 -6.68 -50.86 -8.94
C TYR A 316 -5.83 -51.64 -7.95
N PHE A 317 -5.93 -51.27 -6.67
CA PHE A 317 -5.38 -52.03 -5.57
C PHE A 317 -6.51 -52.75 -4.83
N ARG A 318 -6.49 -54.07 -4.77
CA ARG A 318 -7.58 -54.88 -4.21
C ARG A 318 -7.30 -55.39 -2.81
N ASP A 319 -6.08 -55.35 -2.36
CA ASP A 319 -5.69 -55.80 -1.03
C ASP A 319 -5.91 -54.71 0.02
N VAL A 320 -5.95 -55.09 1.30
CA VAL A 320 -6.00 -54.12 2.39
C VAL A 320 -4.73 -53.24 2.33
N PRO A 321 -4.84 -51.94 2.21
CA PRO A 321 -3.68 -51.07 1.93
C PRO A 321 -2.65 -51.03 3.05
N SER A 322 -3.06 -51.36 4.28
CA SER A 322 -2.21 -51.34 5.45
C SER A 322 -2.85 -52.15 6.57
N ALA A 323 -2.05 -52.66 7.51
CA ALA A 323 -2.52 -53.28 8.76
C ALA A 323 -2.94 -52.24 9.82
N ASP A 324 -2.84 -50.96 9.50
CA ASP A 324 -3.18 -49.87 10.41
C ASP A 324 -4.69 -49.78 10.67
N HIS A 325 -5.02 -49.14 11.79
CA HIS A 325 -6.40 -48.98 12.19
C HIS A 325 -7.21 -48.20 11.15
N PRO A 326 -8.43 -48.67 10.72
CA PRO A 326 -9.20 -48.01 9.64
C PRO A 326 -9.52 -46.53 9.91
N ALA A 327 -9.68 -46.14 11.17
CA ALA A 327 -9.87 -44.72 11.51
C ALA A 327 -8.61 -43.88 11.24
N VAL A 328 -7.40 -44.43 11.42
CA VAL A 328 -6.14 -43.74 11.13
C VAL A 328 -5.96 -43.58 9.63
N LEU A 329 -6.26 -44.62 8.85
CA LEU A 329 -6.26 -44.52 7.38
C LEU A 329 -7.29 -43.51 6.85
N SER A 330 -8.48 -43.50 7.44
CA SER A 330 -9.53 -42.53 7.10
C SER A 330 -9.08 -41.08 7.37
N ALA A 331 -8.43 -40.83 8.50
CA ALA A 331 -7.86 -39.54 8.82
C ALA A 331 -6.69 -39.12 7.90
N LEU A 332 -5.84 -40.11 7.51
CA LEU A 332 -4.78 -39.87 6.52
C LEU A 332 -5.34 -39.41 5.17
N MET A 333 -6.39 -40.09 4.67
CA MET A 333 -7.05 -39.79 3.40
C MET A 333 -7.81 -38.44 3.46
N SER A 334 -8.21 -38.01 4.65
CA SER A 334 -8.95 -36.76 4.89
C SER A 334 -8.06 -35.59 5.37
N TRP A 335 -6.78 -35.61 5.04
CA TRP A 335 -5.82 -34.52 5.37
C TRP A 335 -5.75 -34.20 6.87
N ASN A 336 -5.66 -35.23 7.71
CA ASN A 336 -5.62 -35.16 9.17
C ASN A 336 -6.95 -34.68 9.82
N GLU A 337 -8.05 -34.74 9.08
CA GLU A 337 -9.39 -34.61 9.65
C GLU A 337 -9.94 -36.04 9.92
N VAL A 338 -10.72 -36.17 10.99
CA VAL A 338 -11.36 -37.46 11.33
C VAL A 338 -12.81 -37.39 10.90
N PRO A 339 -13.16 -37.91 9.71
CA PRO A 339 -14.52 -37.84 9.20
C PRO A 339 -15.43 -38.84 9.93
N ASP A 340 -16.76 -38.64 9.86
CA ASP A 340 -17.75 -39.53 10.49
C ASP A 340 -17.61 -40.99 10.03
N GLN A 341 -17.15 -41.22 8.82
CA GLN A 341 -16.86 -42.58 8.27
C GLN A 341 -15.80 -43.31 9.06
N ALA A 342 -14.87 -42.62 9.69
CA ALA A 342 -13.83 -43.22 10.53
C ALA A 342 -14.44 -43.92 11.77
N TYR A 343 -15.50 -43.31 12.33
CA TYR A 343 -16.24 -43.87 13.44
C TYR A 343 -17.01 -45.15 13.01
N ILE A 344 -17.69 -45.11 11.88
CA ILE A 344 -18.43 -46.25 11.29
C ILE A 344 -17.47 -47.37 10.95
N ALA A 345 -16.33 -47.08 10.32
CA ALA A 345 -15.31 -48.08 9.99
C ALA A 345 -14.75 -48.77 11.22
N THR A 346 -14.59 -48.03 12.33
CA THR A 346 -14.18 -48.64 13.61
C THR A 346 -15.24 -49.58 14.18
N LEU A 347 -16.53 -49.22 14.10
CA LEU A 347 -17.62 -50.12 14.51
C LEU A 347 -17.66 -51.42 13.64
N MET A 348 -17.45 -51.27 12.33
CA MET A 348 -17.37 -52.43 11.42
C MET A 348 -16.18 -53.33 11.77
N LYS A 349 -15.01 -52.76 12.03
CA LYS A 349 -13.84 -53.47 12.52
C LYS A 349 -14.14 -54.23 13.82
N LEU A 350 -14.73 -53.60 14.81
CA LEU A 350 -15.10 -54.20 16.09
C LEU A 350 -16.11 -55.33 15.91
N THR A 351 -16.97 -55.25 14.88
CA THR A 351 -17.89 -56.34 14.52
C THR A 351 -17.15 -57.53 13.91
N ASP A 352 -16.20 -57.26 13.01
CA ASP A 352 -15.37 -58.28 12.38
C ASP A 352 -14.46 -59.00 13.40
N ASP A 353 -13.87 -58.23 14.30
CA ASP A 353 -13.07 -58.74 15.43
C ASP A 353 -13.92 -59.44 16.51
N ARG A 354 -15.25 -59.51 16.32
CA ARG A 354 -16.22 -60.10 17.26
C ARG A 354 -16.19 -59.50 18.67
N VAL A 355 -15.74 -58.30 18.81
CA VAL A 355 -15.77 -57.52 20.05
C VAL A 355 -17.19 -57.00 20.34
N ILE A 356 -17.88 -56.61 19.27
CA ILE A 356 -19.31 -56.26 19.35
C ILE A 356 -20.15 -57.17 18.47
N LYS A 357 -21.43 -57.31 18.81
CA LYS A 357 -22.44 -58.02 18.03
C LYS A 357 -23.48 -57.05 17.54
N LEU A 358 -23.73 -57.07 16.22
CA LEU A 358 -24.74 -56.24 15.58
C LEU A 358 -25.94 -57.09 15.19
N GLU A 359 -27.12 -56.80 15.70
CA GLU A 359 -28.36 -57.52 15.44
C GLU A 359 -29.46 -56.60 14.99
N GLN A 360 -30.31 -57.07 14.10
CA GLN A 360 -31.50 -56.34 13.71
C GLN A 360 -32.52 -56.34 14.87
N ALA A 361 -33.05 -55.16 15.20
CA ALA A 361 -34.01 -54.98 16.27
C ALA A 361 -35.20 -54.14 15.77
N THR A 362 -36.39 -54.40 16.31
CA THR A 362 -37.59 -53.62 16.01
C THR A 362 -37.87 -52.68 17.16
N VAL A 363 -38.06 -51.38 16.87
CA VAL A 363 -38.39 -50.37 17.87
C VAL A 363 -39.76 -49.80 17.54
N THR A 364 -40.63 -49.77 18.54
CA THR A 364 -42.01 -49.19 18.41
C THR A 364 -41.94 -47.71 18.69
N LYS A 365 -42.20 -46.85 17.67
CA LYS A 365 -42.27 -45.40 17.82
C LYS A 365 -43.72 -44.95 17.91
N ALA A 366 -44.13 -44.26 18.99
CA ALA A 366 -45.42 -43.61 19.11
C ALA A 366 -45.51 -42.38 18.20
N LYS A 367 -46.46 -42.35 17.30
CA LYS A 367 -46.75 -41.17 16.46
C LYS A 367 -47.45 -40.10 17.31
N LYS A 368 -46.88 -38.89 17.41
CA LYS A 368 -47.55 -37.73 18.00
C LYS A 368 -48.78 -37.33 17.15
N GLY A 369 -50.00 -37.59 17.67
CA GLY A 369 -51.28 -37.19 17.05
C GLY A 369 -52.47 -37.82 17.79
N LEU A 370 -53.67 -37.24 17.67
CA LEU A 370 -54.89 -37.55 18.41
C LEU A 370 -55.42 -38.99 18.23
N LEU A 371 -54.83 -39.77 17.31
CA LEU A 371 -55.07 -41.19 17.06
C LEU A 371 -53.74 -41.90 16.86
N GLY A 372 -52.90 -41.90 17.91
CA GLY A 372 -51.57 -42.48 17.86
C GLY A 372 -51.56 -43.97 17.52
N ARG A 373 -51.29 -44.29 16.26
CA ARG A 373 -50.92 -45.66 15.87
C ARG A 373 -49.41 -45.83 16.09
N GLU A 374 -49.03 -46.81 16.83
CA GLU A 374 -47.67 -47.30 16.97
C GLU A 374 -47.16 -47.74 15.61
N LYS A 375 -45.95 -47.27 15.23
CA LYS A 375 -45.26 -47.74 14.03
C LYS A 375 -44.03 -48.53 14.44
N GLU A 376 -43.96 -49.73 14.01
CA GLU A 376 -42.72 -50.51 14.13
C GLU A 376 -41.71 -50.04 13.10
N GLU A 377 -40.51 -49.74 13.58
CA GLU A 377 -39.39 -49.29 12.74
C GLU A 377 -38.19 -50.23 13.00
N GLN A 378 -37.58 -50.72 11.92
CA GLN A 378 -36.41 -51.57 12.05
C GLN A 378 -35.18 -50.72 12.34
N THR A 379 -34.41 -51.13 13.31
CA THR A 379 -33.13 -50.52 13.71
C THR A 379 -32.10 -51.63 13.99
N TYR A 380 -30.92 -51.26 14.35
CA TYR A 380 -29.87 -52.19 14.76
C TYR A 380 -29.55 -52.01 16.23
N ARG A 381 -29.34 -53.15 16.92
CA ARG A 381 -28.85 -53.22 18.28
C ARG A 381 -27.39 -53.66 18.28
N VAL A 382 -26.57 -52.90 18.97
CA VAL A 382 -25.17 -53.23 19.24
C VAL A 382 -25.05 -53.74 20.67
N THR A 383 -24.40 -54.87 20.83
CA THR A 383 -24.12 -55.48 22.14
C THR A 383 -22.62 -55.70 22.26
N VAL A 384 -22.04 -55.39 23.43
CA VAL A 384 -20.66 -55.67 23.79
C VAL A 384 -20.63 -56.42 25.12
N SER A 385 -19.95 -57.58 25.15
CA SER A 385 -19.76 -58.34 26.39
C SER A 385 -18.78 -57.62 27.34
N ASP A 386 -18.83 -57.98 28.62
CA ASP A 386 -17.86 -57.48 29.61
C ASP A 386 -16.40 -57.80 29.21
N ALA A 387 -16.17 -59.01 28.67
CA ALA A 387 -14.86 -59.39 28.14
C ALA A 387 -14.46 -58.55 26.92
N GLY A 388 -15.38 -58.30 25.97
CA GLY A 388 -15.16 -57.43 24.81
C GLY A 388 -14.88 -56.00 25.20
N TRP A 389 -15.63 -55.45 26.15
CA TRP A 389 -15.40 -54.11 26.69
C TRP A 389 -14.01 -53.93 27.29
N LYS A 390 -13.53 -54.93 28.06
CA LYS A 390 -12.22 -54.91 28.72
C LYS A 390 -11.06 -55.18 27.75
N SER A 391 -11.32 -55.90 26.65
CA SER A 391 -10.30 -56.22 25.64
C SER A 391 -10.01 -55.02 24.70
N ALA A 392 -11.01 -54.19 24.42
CA ALA A 392 -10.88 -53.03 23.54
C ALA A 392 -9.91 -51.99 24.12
N LYS A 393 -8.97 -51.48 23.33
CA LYS A 393 -7.96 -50.51 23.74
C LYS A 393 -7.87 -49.38 22.73
N GLY A 394 -7.33 -48.20 23.17
CA GLY A 394 -7.05 -47.07 22.27
C GLY A 394 -8.30 -46.59 21.54
N ILE A 395 -8.23 -46.49 20.21
CA ILE A 395 -9.31 -46.03 19.32
C ILE A 395 -10.57 -46.89 19.48
N ASP A 396 -10.43 -48.20 19.53
CA ASP A 396 -11.54 -49.16 19.69
C ASP A 396 -12.32 -48.89 20.99
N HIS A 397 -11.62 -48.68 22.09
CA HIS A 397 -12.25 -48.39 23.38
C HIS A 397 -12.94 -47.00 23.41
N MET A 398 -12.38 -46.00 22.71
CA MET A 398 -13.00 -44.70 22.62
C MET A 398 -14.32 -44.74 21.85
N VAL A 399 -14.39 -45.50 20.74
CA VAL A 399 -15.65 -45.69 20.01
C VAL A 399 -16.71 -46.36 20.86
N LEU A 400 -16.34 -47.38 21.66
CA LEU A 400 -17.26 -48.01 22.61
C LEU A 400 -17.76 -47.01 23.68
N LYS A 401 -16.88 -46.15 24.21
CA LYS A 401 -17.26 -45.10 25.16
C LYS A 401 -18.23 -44.07 24.56
N VAL A 402 -18.10 -43.73 23.30
CA VAL A 402 -19.04 -42.85 22.58
C VAL A 402 -20.36 -43.55 22.38
N PHE A 403 -20.34 -44.79 21.81
CA PHE A 403 -21.57 -45.51 21.47
C PHE A 403 -22.40 -45.87 22.72
N PHE A 404 -21.76 -46.34 23.77
CA PHE A 404 -22.42 -46.76 25.01
C PHE A 404 -22.45 -45.66 26.08
N ALA A 405 -22.29 -44.38 25.69
CA ALA A 405 -22.33 -43.26 26.64
C ALA A 405 -23.66 -43.29 27.43
N GLY A 406 -23.57 -43.37 28.76
CA GLY A 406 -24.73 -43.48 29.64
C GLY A 406 -25.46 -44.86 29.69
N ALA A 407 -25.03 -45.85 28.91
CA ALA A 407 -25.56 -47.21 29.02
C ALA A 407 -24.95 -47.94 30.24
N LYS A 408 -25.82 -48.46 31.09
CA LYS A 408 -25.41 -49.25 32.25
C LYS A 408 -25.19 -50.71 31.82
N PRO A 409 -24.20 -51.42 32.39
CA PRO A 409 -24.05 -52.85 32.19
C PRO A 409 -25.22 -53.59 32.84
N ASP A 410 -25.54 -54.76 32.27
CA ASP A 410 -26.47 -55.68 32.87
C ASP A 410 -25.81 -56.52 33.98
N GLU A 411 -26.52 -57.54 34.50
CA GLU A 411 -26.03 -58.43 35.56
C GLU A 411 -24.77 -59.23 35.17
N ASN A 412 -24.57 -59.44 33.85
CA ASN A 412 -23.39 -60.14 33.30
C ASN A 412 -22.23 -59.19 32.95
N GLY A 413 -22.46 -57.84 33.11
CA GLY A 413 -21.50 -56.81 32.72
C GLY A 413 -21.60 -56.41 31.25
N ASP A 414 -22.54 -56.96 30.48
CA ASP A 414 -22.74 -56.71 29.07
C ASP A 414 -23.47 -55.34 28.87
N ARG A 415 -23.16 -54.67 27.78
CA ARG A 415 -23.82 -53.39 27.40
C ARG A 415 -24.51 -53.57 26.07
N SER A 416 -25.77 -53.14 26.00
CA SER A 416 -26.56 -53.18 24.79
C SER A 416 -27.25 -51.85 24.53
N ARG A 417 -27.27 -51.43 23.28
CA ARG A 417 -27.93 -50.19 22.85
C ARG A 417 -28.33 -50.25 21.36
N THR A 418 -29.51 -49.69 21.03
CA THR A 418 -29.91 -49.48 19.65
C THR A 418 -29.40 -48.14 19.12
N PHE A 419 -29.33 -47.97 17.82
CA PHE A 419 -28.99 -46.68 17.21
C PHE A 419 -30.01 -45.59 17.55
N ASP A 420 -31.30 -45.96 17.67
CA ASP A 420 -32.36 -45.01 18.09
C ASP A 420 -32.16 -44.52 19.55
N GLU A 421 -31.82 -45.42 20.44
CA GLU A 421 -31.53 -45.10 21.84
C GLU A 421 -30.29 -44.20 21.94
N LEU A 422 -29.27 -44.45 21.11
CA LEU A 422 -28.10 -43.59 21.01
C LEU A 422 -28.49 -42.17 20.52
N GLN A 423 -29.24 -42.09 19.44
CA GLN A 423 -29.68 -40.82 18.88
C GLN A 423 -30.51 -40.01 19.91
N HIS A 424 -31.39 -40.69 20.65
CA HIS A 424 -32.17 -40.03 21.69
C HIS A 424 -31.27 -39.51 22.84
N TYR A 425 -30.31 -40.35 23.27
CA TYR A 425 -29.38 -39.97 24.31
C TYR A 425 -28.50 -38.77 23.90
N VAL A 426 -27.97 -38.74 22.68
CA VAL A 426 -27.16 -37.66 22.14
C VAL A 426 -27.94 -36.33 22.11
N LYS A 427 -29.21 -36.36 21.72
CA LYS A 427 -30.06 -35.15 21.73
C LYS A 427 -30.23 -34.52 23.12
N GLN A 428 -30.20 -35.36 24.17
CA GLN A 428 -30.35 -34.90 25.57
C GLN A 428 -29.04 -34.56 26.24
N HIS A 429 -27.92 -35.13 25.76
CA HIS A 429 -26.60 -35.05 26.37
C HIS A 429 -25.53 -34.67 25.35
N ALA A 430 -25.78 -33.61 24.55
CA ALA A 430 -24.93 -33.23 23.43
C ALA A 430 -23.48 -32.92 23.87
N THR A 431 -23.30 -32.15 24.95
CA THR A 431 -21.99 -31.77 25.45
C THR A 431 -21.15 -32.96 25.91
N PRO A 432 -21.61 -33.82 26.86
CA PRO A 432 -20.78 -34.92 27.31
C PRO A 432 -20.55 -36.04 26.25
N VAL A 433 -21.36 -36.12 25.21
CA VAL A 433 -21.10 -36.97 24.06
C VAL A 433 -20.14 -36.32 23.11
N GLY A 434 -20.24 -34.99 22.90
CA GLY A 434 -19.30 -34.20 22.13
C GLY A 434 -17.88 -34.31 22.67
N ASP A 435 -17.68 -34.17 23.99
CA ASP A 435 -16.37 -34.34 24.64
C ASP A 435 -15.74 -35.71 24.36
N LYS A 436 -16.57 -36.78 24.42
CA LYS A 436 -16.09 -38.13 24.12
C LYS A 436 -15.74 -38.33 22.63
N LEU A 437 -16.46 -37.67 21.74
CA LEU A 437 -16.17 -37.70 20.32
C LEU A 437 -14.88 -36.96 20.02
N GLU A 438 -14.65 -35.84 20.67
CA GLU A 438 -13.41 -35.06 20.59
C GLU A 438 -12.22 -35.90 21.10
N ASP A 439 -12.35 -36.58 22.24
CA ASP A 439 -11.35 -37.52 22.75
C ASP A 439 -11.01 -38.62 21.75
N TYR A 440 -12.04 -39.16 21.07
CA TYR A 440 -11.87 -40.13 20.00
C TYR A 440 -11.07 -39.53 18.83
N GLN A 441 -11.47 -38.34 18.34
CA GLN A 441 -10.80 -37.69 17.24
C GLN A 441 -9.34 -37.36 17.58
N ASN A 442 -9.08 -36.84 18.78
CA ASN A 442 -7.72 -36.57 19.26
C ASN A 442 -6.88 -37.85 19.37
N THR A 443 -7.46 -38.97 19.79
CA THR A 443 -6.77 -40.24 19.85
C THR A 443 -6.39 -40.73 18.45
N VAL A 444 -7.28 -40.59 17.45
CA VAL A 444 -7.00 -40.96 16.07
C VAL A 444 -5.90 -40.09 15.48
N LYS A 445 -5.99 -38.76 15.68
CA LYS A 445 -4.97 -37.81 15.21
C LYS A 445 -3.60 -38.05 15.84
N GLY A 446 -3.58 -38.39 17.15
CA GLY A 446 -2.34 -38.75 17.83
C GLY A 446 -1.70 -39.98 17.23
N LYS A 447 -2.50 -41.02 16.94
CA LYS A 447 -2.00 -42.23 16.29
C LYS A 447 -1.53 -42.02 14.85
N LEU A 448 -2.19 -41.12 14.10
CA LEU A 448 -1.73 -40.74 12.77
C LEU A 448 -0.40 -39.96 12.85
N ALA A 449 -0.26 -39.05 13.81
CA ALA A 449 0.99 -38.32 14.02
C ALA A 449 2.19 -39.22 14.37
N ASP A 450 1.94 -40.29 15.10
CA ASP A 450 2.95 -41.29 15.47
C ASP A 450 3.25 -42.32 14.34
N SER A 451 2.50 -42.24 13.23
CA SER A 451 2.65 -43.19 12.11
C SER A 451 3.77 -42.76 11.15
N GLU A 452 4.26 -43.72 10.36
CA GLU A 452 5.27 -43.46 9.32
C GLU A 452 4.74 -42.69 8.10
N TYR A 453 3.43 -42.43 8.01
CA TYR A 453 2.80 -41.64 6.96
C TYR A 453 3.01 -40.16 7.16
N VAL A 454 3.35 -39.73 8.37
CA VAL A 454 3.60 -38.32 8.72
C VAL A 454 5.09 -38.12 8.87
N ALA A 455 5.67 -37.19 8.08
CA ALA A 455 7.07 -36.84 8.21
C ALA A 455 7.34 -36.23 9.61
N SER A 456 8.54 -36.46 10.15
CA SER A 456 8.96 -36.01 11.49
C SER A 456 8.89 -34.49 11.71
N ASP A 457 8.63 -33.73 10.67
CA ASP A 457 8.44 -32.28 10.67
C ASP A 457 6.95 -31.87 10.58
N GLY A 458 6.01 -32.80 10.76
CA GLY A 458 4.56 -32.55 10.78
C GLY A 458 3.92 -32.33 9.41
N ILE A 459 4.64 -32.59 8.32
CA ILE A 459 4.10 -32.51 6.96
C ILE A 459 3.70 -33.89 6.51
N VAL A 460 2.42 -34.08 6.14
CA VAL A 460 1.94 -35.36 5.58
C VAL A 460 2.73 -35.68 4.31
N ALA A 461 3.46 -36.79 4.32
CA ALA A 461 4.19 -37.29 3.16
C ALA A 461 3.20 -37.96 2.20
N MET A 462 2.57 -37.19 1.32
CA MET A 462 1.81 -37.68 0.18
C MET A 462 2.65 -37.68 -1.09
#